data_fd3824138431f6be9930ad66a7a3843e
#
_entry.id   fd3824138431f6be9930ad66a7a3843e
#
_cell.length_a   1.000
_cell.length_b   1.000
_cell.length_c   1.000
_cell.angle_alpha   90.00
_cell.angle_beta   90.00
_cell.angle_gamma   90.00
#
_symmetry.space_group_name_H-M   'P 1'
#
loop_
_entity.id
_entity.type
_entity.pdbx_description
1 polymer ?
#
loop_
_entity_poly.entity_id
_entity_poly.type
_entity_poly.pdbx_seq_one_letter_code
_entity_poly.pdbx_strand_id
1 'polypeptide(L)'
;MSEETKNTAQEEETTDTPVTEETVENEPEVVENGEAETEEIPVEDGDEEASQDDKKDSKSKTSFFGKKKKEKDKFEQQIEELTDRLKRNMAEFDNFRKRTEKEKSSMYIIGAKDIVEKMLPVVDNFERGLAQAPEGDSFADGMKMIYKQLITTLDELGVKPIEAVGKEFDPNFHNAVMHVEDEEAGENIVVEEFQKGYTYKDFVVRHSMV
;
A
#
# COMPACT_ATOMS: atom_id res chain seq x y z
N MET A 1 65.90 23.96 -35.44
CA MET A 1 65.92 24.43 -34.05
C MET A 1 64.55 24.04 -33.50
N SER A 2 64.34 22.82 -33.05
CA SER A 2 64.77 22.16 -31.80
C SER A 2 64.18 22.87 -30.59
N GLU A 3 63.14 22.27 -30.03
CA GLU A 3 63.14 21.98 -28.62
C GLU A 3 61.93 21.10 -28.26
N GLU A 4 62.29 19.91 -27.85
CA GLU A 4 61.44 18.90 -27.18
C GLU A 4 61.18 19.40 -25.77
N THR A 5 59.94 19.25 -25.29
CA THR A 5 59.67 19.19 -23.85
C THR A 5 58.84 17.96 -23.52
N LYS A 6 59.51 17.05 -22.85
CA LYS A 6 58.99 15.85 -22.18
C LYS A 6 57.89 16.22 -21.23
N ASN A 7 56.78 15.53 -21.30
CA ASN A 7 55.79 15.51 -20.22
C ASN A 7 55.82 14.16 -19.50
N THR A 8 56.13 14.26 -18.23
CA THR A 8 56.29 13.16 -17.26
C THR A 8 54.91 12.63 -16.85
N ALA A 9 54.71 11.34 -17.03
CA ALA A 9 53.59 10.61 -16.49
C ALA A 9 53.71 10.54 -14.96
N GLN A 10 52.68 10.92 -14.25
CA GLN A 10 52.45 10.53 -12.86
C GLN A 10 51.36 9.46 -12.83
N GLU A 11 51.76 8.28 -12.42
CA GLU A 11 50.91 7.18 -12.04
C GLU A 11 50.25 7.53 -10.70
N GLU A 12 48.93 7.65 -10.68
CA GLU A 12 48.14 7.60 -9.44
C GLU A 12 47.60 6.20 -9.23
N GLU A 13 48.07 5.64 -8.15
CA GLU A 13 47.74 4.37 -7.58
C GLU A 13 46.27 4.34 -7.13
N THR A 14 45.43 3.57 -7.81
CA THR A 14 44.06 3.29 -7.38
C THR A 14 44.08 2.14 -6.39
N THR A 15 43.87 2.44 -5.14
CA THR A 15 43.63 1.44 -4.08
C THR A 15 42.26 0.82 -4.27
N ASP A 16 42.30 -0.43 -4.66
CA ASP A 16 41.16 -1.36 -4.74
C ASP A 16 40.74 -1.75 -3.31
N THR A 17 39.56 -1.32 -2.89
CA THR A 17 38.93 -1.81 -1.68
C THR A 17 37.75 -2.69 -2.11
N PRO A 18 37.73 -3.98 -1.75
CA PRO A 18 36.60 -4.84 -2.08
C PRO A 18 35.39 -4.50 -1.20
N VAL A 19 34.33 -4.05 -1.84
CA VAL A 19 33.01 -3.93 -1.22
C VAL A 19 32.46 -5.35 -1.06
N THR A 20 32.39 -5.83 0.16
CA THR A 20 31.67 -7.04 0.52
C THR A 20 30.18 -6.78 0.32
N GLU A 21 29.57 -7.41 -0.66
CA GLU A 21 28.14 -7.58 -0.81
C GLU A 21 27.62 -8.47 0.34
N GLU A 22 27.11 -7.89 1.40
CA GLU A 22 26.19 -8.56 2.29
C GLU A 22 24.81 -8.57 1.64
N THR A 23 24.51 -9.63 0.94
CA THR A 23 23.15 -10.00 0.53
C THR A 23 22.37 -10.37 1.78
N VAL A 24 21.61 -9.43 2.31
CA VAL A 24 20.54 -9.73 3.25
C VAL A 24 19.36 -10.26 2.44
N GLU A 25 19.39 -11.56 2.19
CA GLU A 25 18.19 -12.31 1.78
C GLU A 25 17.24 -12.35 2.98
N ASN A 26 16.31 -11.43 3.03
CA ASN A 26 15.17 -11.47 3.91
C ASN A 26 13.97 -11.92 3.10
N GLU A 27 13.94 -13.20 2.77
CA GLU A 27 12.72 -13.86 2.33
C GLU A 27 11.73 -13.88 3.51
N PRO A 28 10.49 -13.39 3.35
CA PRO A 28 9.49 -13.62 4.37
C PRO A 28 9.11 -15.10 4.33
N GLU A 29 9.52 -15.84 5.36
CA GLU A 29 9.00 -17.18 5.65
C GLU A 29 7.47 -17.15 5.56
N VAL A 30 6.95 -17.75 4.52
CA VAL A 30 5.55 -18.10 4.41
C VAL A 30 5.31 -19.16 5.47
N VAL A 31 4.76 -18.76 6.60
CA VAL A 31 4.27 -19.70 7.60
C VAL A 31 3.07 -20.40 6.98
N GLU A 32 3.36 -21.53 6.35
CA GLU A 32 2.37 -22.50 5.91
C GLU A 32 1.58 -22.93 7.15
N ASN A 33 0.29 -22.65 7.15
CA ASN A 33 -0.64 -23.06 8.18
C ASN A 33 -0.59 -24.57 8.28
N GLY A 34 0.19 -25.06 9.24
CA GLY A 34 0.08 -26.44 9.71
C GLY A 34 -1.33 -26.65 10.23
N GLU A 35 -2.02 -27.59 9.60
CA GLU A 35 -3.24 -28.16 10.10
C GLU A 35 -2.98 -28.62 11.54
N ALA A 36 -3.66 -27.99 12.48
CA ALA A 36 -3.66 -28.43 13.86
C ALA A 36 -4.37 -29.79 13.90
N GLU A 37 -3.58 -30.85 13.91
CA GLU A 37 -4.06 -32.16 14.34
C GLU A 37 -4.60 -32.00 15.76
N THR A 38 -5.90 -32.14 15.90
CA THR A 38 -6.57 -32.27 17.17
C THR A 38 -6.19 -33.64 17.74
N GLU A 39 -5.16 -33.66 18.60
CA GLU A 39 -4.96 -34.84 19.47
C GLU A 39 -6.18 -34.99 20.38
N GLU A 40 -6.98 -35.99 20.06
CA GLU A 40 -8.04 -36.48 20.96
C GLU A 40 -7.37 -37.05 22.20
N ILE A 41 -7.52 -36.35 23.31
CA ILE A 41 -7.16 -36.86 24.63
C ILE A 41 -8.19 -37.94 24.98
N PRO A 42 -7.78 -39.20 25.21
CA PRO A 42 -8.72 -40.27 25.62
C PRO A 42 -9.30 -39.91 26.98
N VAL A 43 -10.60 -39.81 27.05
CA VAL A 43 -11.34 -39.77 28.32
C VAL A 43 -11.38 -41.20 28.84
N GLU A 44 -10.56 -41.53 29.84
CA GLU A 44 -10.69 -42.75 30.58
C GLU A 44 -11.97 -42.69 31.43
N ASP A 45 -12.98 -43.44 30.98
CA ASP A 45 -14.12 -43.82 31.76
C ASP A 45 -13.67 -44.85 32.82
N GLY A 46 -13.45 -44.35 34.02
CA GLY A 46 -13.24 -45.21 35.20
C GLY A 46 -14.58 -45.72 35.75
N ASP A 47 -14.84 -46.95 35.41
CA ASP A 47 -16.03 -47.70 35.81
C ASP A 47 -16.10 -47.90 37.31
N GLU A 48 -17.31 -47.91 37.81
CA GLU A 48 -17.70 -48.15 39.21
C GLU A 48 -17.43 -49.58 39.63
N GLU A 49 -16.77 -49.79 40.77
CA GLU A 49 -17.05 -50.98 41.59
C GLU A 49 -17.42 -50.54 42.97
N ALA A 50 -18.66 -50.92 43.32
CA ALA A 50 -19.25 -50.84 44.64
C ALA A 50 -18.67 -51.89 45.54
N SER A 51 -18.23 -51.51 46.74
CA SER A 51 -18.26 -52.38 47.88
C SER A 51 -18.68 -51.61 49.14
N GLN A 52 -19.67 -52.21 49.80
CA GLN A 52 -20.27 -51.84 51.04
C GLN A 52 -19.23 -51.92 52.19
N ASP A 53 -19.18 -50.97 53.07
CA ASP A 53 -19.61 -51.10 54.43
C ASP A 53 -19.20 -49.91 55.32
N ASP A 54 -20.03 -49.66 56.27
CA ASP A 54 -19.90 -49.03 57.60
C ASP A 54 -20.10 -47.51 57.75
N LYS A 55 -21.15 -47.29 58.50
CA LYS A 55 -21.61 -46.08 59.17
C LYS A 55 -20.55 -45.53 60.13
N LYS A 56 -20.10 -44.29 59.89
CA LYS A 56 -19.94 -43.19 60.88
C LYS A 56 -19.25 -42.00 60.22
N ASP A 57 -19.80 -40.79 60.49
CA ASP A 57 -19.35 -39.48 60.24
C ASP A 57 -20.00 -38.76 59.07
N SER A 58 -21.23 -38.34 59.30
CA SER A 58 -22.01 -37.47 58.40
C SER A 58 -21.66 -35.96 58.48
N LYS A 59 -20.57 -35.56 59.13
CA LYS A 59 -20.15 -34.13 59.25
C LYS A 59 -18.94 -33.71 58.39
N SER A 60 -18.21 -34.68 57.88
CA SER A 60 -17.00 -34.35 57.03
C SER A 60 -17.29 -34.26 55.54
N LYS A 61 -18.32 -34.99 55.06
CA LYS A 61 -18.61 -35.05 53.59
C LYS A 61 -19.23 -33.77 52.99
N THR A 62 -19.96 -32.98 53.77
CA THR A 62 -20.57 -31.73 53.29
C THR A 62 -19.57 -30.58 53.09
N SER A 63 -18.47 -30.56 53.84
CA SER A 63 -17.40 -29.57 53.69
C SER A 63 -16.53 -29.82 52.44
N PHE A 64 -16.29 -31.08 52.10
CA PHE A 64 -15.47 -31.44 50.95
C PHE A 64 -16.19 -31.21 49.61
N PHE A 65 -17.48 -31.50 49.51
CA PHE A 65 -18.31 -31.21 48.34
C PHE A 65 -18.49 -29.71 48.08
N GLY A 66 -18.63 -28.89 49.12
CA GLY A 66 -18.73 -27.44 48.99
C GLY A 66 -17.45 -26.80 48.52
N LYS A 67 -16.27 -27.35 48.83
CA LYS A 67 -14.97 -26.86 48.40
C LYS A 67 -14.72 -27.18 46.92
N LYS A 68 -15.05 -28.40 46.49
CA LYS A 68 -14.92 -28.87 45.11
C LYS A 68 -15.87 -28.14 44.16
N LYS A 69 -17.09 -27.79 44.62
CA LYS A 69 -18.04 -26.97 43.85
C LYS A 69 -17.54 -25.53 43.65
N LYS A 70 -17.00 -24.91 44.71
CA LYS A 70 -16.41 -23.54 44.61
C LYS A 70 -15.16 -23.47 43.74
N GLU A 71 -14.38 -24.53 43.67
CA GLU A 71 -13.22 -24.60 42.75
C GLU A 71 -13.70 -24.78 41.30
N LYS A 72 -14.70 -25.59 41.05
CA LYS A 72 -15.31 -25.79 39.75
C LYS A 72 -15.92 -24.49 39.21
N ASP A 73 -16.68 -23.79 40.04
CA ASP A 73 -17.27 -22.50 39.69
C ASP A 73 -16.20 -21.45 39.37
N LYS A 74 -15.02 -21.47 40.02
CA LYS A 74 -13.89 -20.60 39.72
C LYS A 74 -13.23 -20.95 38.39
N PHE A 75 -13.05 -22.20 38.07
CA PHE A 75 -12.50 -22.64 36.79
C PHE A 75 -13.46 -22.32 35.64
N GLU A 76 -14.75 -22.51 35.83
CA GLU A 76 -15.76 -22.12 34.83
C GLU A 76 -15.73 -20.60 34.57
N GLN A 77 -15.62 -19.76 35.59
CA GLN A 77 -15.47 -18.33 35.44
C GLN A 77 -14.17 -17.94 34.71
N GLN A 78 -13.06 -18.62 35.02
CA GLN A 78 -11.78 -18.36 34.30
C GLN A 78 -11.86 -18.77 32.84
N ILE A 79 -12.52 -19.88 32.53
CA ILE A 79 -12.72 -20.33 31.14
C ILE A 79 -13.60 -19.33 30.38
N GLU A 80 -14.68 -18.83 31.01
CA GLU A 80 -15.55 -17.82 30.41
C GLU A 80 -14.80 -16.52 30.17
N GLU A 81 -14.02 -16.04 31.13
CA GLU A 81 -13.19 -14.83 30.97
C GLU A 81 -12.15 -14.99 29.88
N LEU A 82 -11.46 -16.13 29.82
CA LEU A 82 -10.48 -16.43 28.79
C LEU A 82 -11.11 -16.53 27.39
N THR A 83 -12.28 -17.18 27.30
CA THR A 83 -13.02 -17.28 26.04
C THR A 83 -13.52 -15.91 25.56
N ASP A 84 -13.98 -15.06 26.45
CA ASP A 84 -14.39 -13.70 26.08
C ASP A 84 -13.21 -12.84 25.67
N ARG A 85 -12.08 -12.97 26.37
CA ARG A 85 -10.84 -12.30 25.98
C ARG A 85 -10.34 -12.78 24.62
N LEU A 86 -10.42 -14.08 24.36
CA LEU A 86 -10.03 -14.66 23.07
C LEU A 86 -10.94 -14.17 21.94
N LYS A 87 -12.26 -14.18 22.13
CA LYS A 87 -13.23 -13.63 21.16
C LYS A 87 -12.96 -12.17 20.85
N ARG A 88 -12.68 -11.37 21.89
CA ARG A 88 -12.34 -9.96 21.71
C ARG A 88 -11.04 -9.79 20.91
N ASN A 89 -9.99 -10.52 21.25
CA ASN A 89 -8.72 -10.46 20.52
C ASN A 89 -8.89 -10.88 19.06
N MET A 90 -9.68 -11.91 18.78
CA MET A 90 -9.99 -12.31 17.40
C MET A 90 -10.71 -11.21 16.63
N ALA A 91 -11.70 -10.56 17.24
CA ALA A 91 -12.41 -9.46 16.60
C ALA A 91 -11.49 -8.24 16.35
N GLU A 92 -10.61 -7.92 17.30
CA GLU A 92 -9.60 -6.86 17.15
C GLU A 92 -8.60 -7.21 16.04
N PHE A 93 -8.15 -8.46 15.97
CA PHE A 93 -7.25 -8.92 14.93
C PHE A 93 -7.89 -8.86 13.53
N ASP A 94 -9.15 -9.27 13.40
CA ASP A 94 -9.88 -9.15 12.13
C ASP A 94 -10.06 -7.68 11.69
N ASN A 95 -10.35 -6.81 12.63
CA ASN A 95 -10.44 -5.37 12.37
C ASN A 95 -9.07 -4.78 11.97
N PHE A 96 -8.01 -5.18 12.66
CA PHE A 96 -6.64 -4.77 12.33
C PHE A 96 -6.27 -5.24 10.93
N ARG A 97 -6.49 -6.50 10.60
CA ARG A 97 -6.21 -7.06 9.26
C ARG A 97 -6.92 -6.29 8.17
N LYS A 98 -8.23 -6.06 8.31
CA LYS A 98 -9.01 -5.29 7.33
C LYS A 98 -8.50 -3.85 7.17
N ARG A 99 -8.09 -3.21 8.26
CA ARG A 99 -7.52 -1.86 8.23
C ARG A 99 -6.17 -1.86 7.53
N THR A 100 -5.27 -2.76 7.91
CA THR A 100 -3.92 -2.87 7.31
C THR A 100 -3.98 -3.16 5.81
N GLU A 101 -4.93 -4.00 5.36
CA GLU A 101 -5.12 -4.29 3.95
C GLU A 101 -5.57 -3.04 3.17
N LYS A 102 -6.47 -2.24 3.74
CA LYS A 102 -6.86 -0.94 3.16
C LYS A 102 -5.70 0.05 3.15
N GLU A 103 -4.94 0.15 4.24
CA GLU A 103 -3.77 1.02 4.33
C GLU A 103 -2.71 0.62 3.29
N LYS A 104 -2.44 -0.67 3.13
CA LYS A 104 -1.51 -1.19 2.12
C LYS A 104 -1.94 -0.82 0.70
N SER A 105 -3.23 -1.00 0.37
CA SER A 105 -3.75 -0.62 -0.94
C SER A 105 -3.67 0.89 -1.19
N SER A 106 -3.94 1.70 -0.17
CA SER A 106 -3.82 3.17 -0.25
C SER A 106 -2.37 3.61 -0.42
N MET A 107 -1.42 3.00 0.28
CA MET A 107 0.01 3.29 0.13
C MET A 107 0.51 2.99 -1.28
N TYR A 108 0.04 1.90 -1.89
CA TYR A 108 0.38 1.58 -3.27
C TYR A 108 -0.11 2.66 -4.25
N ILE A 109 -1.34 3.15 -4.06
CA ILE A 109 -1.90 4.22 -4.90
C ILE A 109 -1.12 5.54 -4.71
N ILE A 110 -0.77 5.90 -3.46
CA ILE A 110 0.01 7.09 -3.15
C ILE A 110 1.39 7.01 -3.81
N GLY A 111 2.09 5.87 -3.69
CA GLY A 111 3.39 5.69 -4.32
C GLY A 111 3.34 5.76 -5.85
N ALA A 112 2.32 5.16 -6.48
CA ALA A 112 2.11 5.28 -7.91
C ALA A 112 1.83 6.72 -8.33
N LYS A 113 0.99 7.44 -7.58
CA LYS A 113 0.69 8.87 -7.79
C LYS A 113 1.97 9.72 -7.78
N ASP A 114 2.83 9.54 -6.78
CA ASP A 114 4.08 10.30 -6.64
C ASP A 114 5.03 10.08 -7.83
N ILE A 115 5.10 8.85 -8.35
CA ILE A 115 5.89 8.53 -9.52
C ILE A 115 5.33 9.22 -10.76
N VAL A 116 4.01 9.11 -10.97
CA VAL A 116 3.34 9.75 -12.11
C VAL A 116 3.53 11.26 -12.03
N GLU A 117 3.30 11.90 -10.89
CA GLU A 117 3.47 13.34 -10.70
C GLU A 117 4.87 13.82 -11.11
N LYS A 118 5.92 13.07 -10.76
CA LYS A 118 7.30 13.37 -11.16
C LYS A 118 7.57 13.13 -12.64
N MET A 119 6.78 12.31 -13.32
CA MET A 119 6.89 12.10 -14.78
C MET A 119 6.14 13.16 -15.60
N LEU A 120 5.08 13.77 -15.05
CA LEU A 120 4.28 14.76 -15.78
C LEU A 120 5.09 15.93 -16.36
N PRO A 121 6.11 16.50 -15.69
CA PRO A 121 6.94 17.55 -16.30
C PRO A 121 7.66 17.12 -17.57
N VAL A 122 7.97 15.83 -17.73
CA VAL A 122 8.55 15.29 -18.97
C VAL A 122 7.50 15.30 -20.06
N VAL A 123 6.27 14.89 -19.77
CA VAL A 123 5.12 14.93 -20.70
C VAL A 123 4.87 16.38 -21.16
N ASP A 124 4.83 17.33 -20.22
CA ASP A 124 4.63 18.77 -20.53
C ASP A 124 5.74 19.31 -21.44
N ASN A 125 6.99 18.90 -21.21
CA ASN A 125 8.12 19.30 -22.05
C ASN A 125 8.02 18.72 -23.45
N PHE A 126 7.55 17.48 -23.61
CA PHE A 126 7.27 16.89 -24.92
C PHE A 126 6.17 17.68 -25.64
N GLU A 127 5.07 18.00 -24.98
CA GLU A 127 3.98 18.80 -25.58
C GLU A 127 4.49 20.16 -26.04
N ARG A 128 5.22 20.87 -25.18
CA ARG A 128 5.77 22.17 -25.50
C ARG A 128 6.78 22.10 -26.65
N GLY A 129 7.63 21.07 -26.67
CA GLY A 129 8.60 20.89 -27.77
C GLY A 129 7.91 20.58 -29.08
N LEU A 130 6.90 19.74 -29.08
CA LEU A 130 6.13 19.36 -30.26
C LEU A 130 5.27 20.52 -30.80
N ALA A 131 4.76 21.38 -29.90
CA ALA A 131 4.01 22.58 -30.31
C ALA A 131 4.88 23.60 -31.05
N GLN A 132 6.20 23.63 -30.80
CA GLN A 132 7.16 24.54 -31.44
C GLN A 132 7.87 23.91 -32.64
N ALA A 133 7.63 22.62 -32.92
CA ALA A 133 8.29 21.92 -34.01
C ALA A 133 7.78 22.37 -35.37
N PRO A 134 8.67 22.58 -36.38
CA PRO A 134 8.27 22.92 -37.74
C PRO A 134 7.42 21.81 -38.36
N GLU A 135 6.45 22.19 -39.17
CA GLU A 135 5.65 21.23 -39.95
C GLU A 135 6.52 20.51 -40.98
N GLY A 136 6.38 19.19 -41.07
CA GLY A 136 7.09 18.34 -42.02
C GLY A 136 8.51 17.93 -41.61
N ASP A 137 8.91 18.19 -40.37
CA ASP A 137 10.16 17.66 -39.82
C ASP A 137 10.02 16.19 -39.43
N SER A 138 10.80 15.33 -40.10
CA SER A 138 10.78 13.87 -39.82
C SER A 138 11.21 13.52 -38.39
N PHE A 139 12.04 14.37 -37.78
CA PHE A 139 12.41 14.21 -36.38
C PHE A 139 11.22 14.52 -35.46
N ALA A 140 10.49 15.60 -35.71
CA ALA A 140 9.28 15.94 -34.97
C ALA A 140 8.20 14.86 -35.09
N ASP A 141 8.05 14.24 -36.26
CA ASP A 141 7.11 13.14 -36.45
C ASP A 141 7.52 11.91 -35.66
N GLY A 142 8.82 11.57 -35.59
CA GLY A 142 9.33 10.54 -34.72
C GLY A 142 9.04 10.82 -33.23
N MET A 143 9.23 12.05 -32.79
CA MET A 143 8.94 12.48 -31.41
C MET A 143 7.44 12.42 -31.10
N LYS A 144 6.55 12.76 -32.04
CA LYS A 144 5.09 12.61 -31.91
C LYS A 144 4.70 11.15 -31.69
N MET A 145 5.35 10.20 -32.39
CA MET A 145 5.10 8.78 -32.19
C MET A 145 5.49 8.32 -30.79
N ILE A 146 6.66 8.74 -30.30
CA ILE A 146 7.12 8.44 -28.94
C ILE A 146 6.18 9.03 -27.90
N TYR A 147 5.78 10.30 -28.07
CA TYR A 147 4.82 10.95 -27.19
C TYR A 147 3.48 10.21 -27.16
N LYS A 148 2.94 9.83 -28.32
CA LYS A 148 1.70 9.07 -28.42
C LYS A 148 1.81 7.73 -27.68
N GLN A 149 2.93 7.02 -27.85
CA GLN A 149 3.18 5.77 -27.13
C GLN A 149 3.22 5.98 -25.61
N LEU A 150 3.90 7.04 -25.16
CA LEU A 150 3.96 7.40 -23.74
C LEU A 150 2.57 7.65 -23.15
N ILE A 151 1.73 8.45 -23.83
CA ILE A 151 0.36 8.72 -23.38
C ILE A 151 -0.49 7.44 -23.36
N THR A 152 -0.35 6.58 -24.38
CA THR A 152 -1.07 5.29 -24.41
C THR A 152 -0.65 4.41 -23.21
N THR A 153 0.64 4.35 -22.92
CA THR A 153 1.13 3.58 -21.76
C THR A 153 0.61 4.14 -20.43
N LEU A 154 0.55 5.46 -20.30
CA LEU A 154 -0.03 6.10 -19.11
C LEU A 154 -1.52 5.79 -18.97
N ASP A 155 -2.28 5.80 -20.08
CA ASP A 155 -3.70 5.44 -20.07
C ASP A 155 -3.91 3.95 -19.67
N GLU A 156 -3.09 3.03 -20.19
CA GLU A 156 -3.09 1.62 -19.78
C GLU A 156 -2.80 1.41 -18.29
N LEU A 157 -1.96 2.26 -17.71
CA LEU A 157 -1.70 2.27 -16.26
C LEU A 157 -2.87 2.87 -15.47
N GLY A 158 -3.84 3.50 -16.12
CA GLY A 158 -4.99 4.15 -15.52
C GLY A 158 -4.76 5.63 -15.18
N VAL A 159 -3.77 6.25 -15.81
CA VAL A 159 -3.54 7.71 -15.75
C VAL A 159 -4.26 8.36 -16.94
N LYS A 160 -5.21 9.23 -16.64
CA LYS A 160 -6.03 9.91 -17.68
C LYS A 160 -5.87 11.41 -17.60
N PRO A 161 -5.82 12.11 -18.75
CA PRO A 161 -5.85 13.56 -18.76
C PRO A 161 -7.23 14.07 -18.32
N ILE A 162 -7.25 15.19 -17.63
CA ILE A 162 -8.47 15.89 -17.26
C ILE A 162 -8.85 16.75 -18.47
N GLU A 163 -10.05 16.58 -18.99
CA GLU A 163 -10.57 17.42 -20.06
C GLU A 163 -11.16 18.70 -19.44
N ALA A 164 -10.42 19.79 -19.53
CA ALA A 164 -10.82 21.05 -18.90
C ALA A 164 -11.50 22.03 -19.89
N VAL A 165 -10.93 22.22 -21.07
CA VAL A 165 -11.38 23.24 -22.03
C VAL A 165 -12.82 23.01 -22.47
N GLY A 166 -13.64 24.04 -22.41
CA GLY A 166 -15.07 24.01 -22.77
C GLY A 166 -15.97 23.35 -21.74
N LYS A 167 -15.44 22.92 -20.59
CA LYS A 167 -16.23 22.37 -19.49
C LYS A 167 -16.40 23.39 -18.37
N GLU A 168 -17.38 23.13 -17.50
CA GLU A 168 -17.61 23.91 -16.31
C GLU A 168 -16.44 23.76 -15.35
N PHE A 169 -16.03 24.87 -14.71
CA PHE A 169 -14.95 24.87 -13.75
C PHE A 169 -15.33 24.07 -12.50
N ASP A 170 -14.53 23.06 -12.19
CA ASP A 170 -14.67 22.26 -10.96
C ASP A 170 -13.40 22.40 -10.11
N PRO A 171 -13.47 22.96 -8.90
CA PRO A 171 -12.34 23.10 -7.99
C PRO A 171 -11.63 21.79 -7.61
N ASN A 172 -12.32 20.65 -7.76
CA ASN A 172 -11.72 19.34 -7.48
C ASN A 172 -10.71 18.90 -8.55
N PHE A 173 -10.88 19.38 -9.79
CA PHE A 173 -10.05 18.99 -10.95
C PHE A 173 -9.25 20.14 -11.52
N HIS A 174 -9.73 21.36 -11.37
CA HIS A 174 -9.17 22.54 -12.01
C HIS A 174 -8.60 23.52 -10.98
N ASN A 175 -7.52 24.18 -11.36
CA ASN A 175 -6.89 25.27 -10.62
C ASN A 175 -6.89 26.52 -11.50
N ALA A 176 -7.74 27.49 -11.20
CA ALA A 176 -7.83 28.74 -11.94
C ALA A 176 -6.65 29.66 -11.59
N VAL A 177 -5.89 30.04 -12.62
CA VAL A 177 -4.77 30.97 -12.53
C VAL A 177 -5.18 32.38 -12.90
N MET A 178 -6.04 32.49 -13.92
CA MET A 178 -6.57 33.76 -14.41
C MET A 178 -8.07 33.66 -14.65
N HIS A 179 -8.73 34.82 -14.55
CA HIS A 179 -10.12 35.01 -14.93
C HIS A 179 -10.19 35.96 -16.11
N VAL A 180 -10.92 35.58 -17.15
CA VAL A 180 -11.13 36.33 -18.35
C VAL A 180 -12.62 36.56 -18.55
N GLU A 181 -13.00 37.80 -18.87
CA GLU A 181 -14.36 38.11 -19.27
C GLU A 181 -14.50 37.86 -20.77
N ASP A 182 -15.26 36.83 -21.14
CA ASP A 182 -15.55 36.46 -22.53
C ASP A 182 -17.07 36.38 -22.70
N GLU A 183 -17.58 37.20 -23.62
CA GLU A 183 -19.02 37.24 -23.90
C GLU A 183 -19.51 35.99 -24.65
N GLU A 184 -18.62 35.23 -25.31
CA GLU A 184 -18.95 34.02 -26.06
C GLU A 184 -18.90 32.76 -25.20
N ALA A 185 -18.11 32.77 -24.11
CA ALA A 185 -18.04 31.72 -23.16
C ALA A 185 -19.12 31.89 -22.06
N GLY A 186 -19.80 30.82 -21.68
CA GLY A 186 -20.79 30.89 -20.59
C GLY A 186 -20.13 31.18 -19.23
N GLU A 187 -20.94 31.45 -18.22
CA GLU A 187 -20.45 31.67 -16.86
C GLU A 187 -19.73 30.38 -16.33
N ASN A 188 -18.57 30.55 -15.72
CA ASN A 188 -17.73 29.47 -15.14
C ASN A 188 -17.27 28.41 -16.14
N ILE A 189 -17.11 28.73 -17.40
CA ILE A 189 -16.57 27.82 -18.42
C ILE A 189 -15.06 28.02 -18.51
N VAL A 190 -14.30 26.92 -18.60
CA VAL A 190 -12.86 26.93 -18.84
C VAL A 190 -12.61 27.28 -20.32
N VAL A 191 -11.98 28.43 -20.56
CA VAL A 191 -11.66 28.91 -21.90
C VAL A 191 -10.33 28.35 -22.39
N GLU A 192 -9.31 28.37 -21.54
CA GLU A 192 -7.95 27.94 -21.89
C GLU A 192 -7.34 27.09 -20.79
N GLU A 193 -6.53 26.11 -21.19
CA GLU A 193 -5.76 25.26 -20.31
C GLU A 193 -4.26 25.49 -20.53
N PHE A 194 -3.58 26.05 -19.52
CA PHE A 194 -2.13 26.31 -19.58
C PHE A 194 -1.30 25.06 -19.30
N GLN A 195 -1.83 24.17 -18.47
CA GLN A 195 -1.16 22.94 -18.12
C GLN A 195 -2.19 21.84 -17.87
N LYS A 196 -2.00 20.71 -18.55
CA LYS A 196 -2.91 19.56 -18.44
C LYS A 196 -2.88 18.94 -17.05
N GLY A 197 -4.06 18.73 -16.51
CA GLY A 197 -4.26 17.92 -15.31
C GLY A 197 -4.31 16.45 -15.64
N TYR A 198 -4.03 15.63 -14.64
CA TYR A 198 -4.08 14.16 -14.76
C TYR A 198 -4.69 13.53 -13.54
N THR A 199 -5.48 12.49 -13.75
CA THR A 199 -6.01 11.62 -12.70
C THR A 199 -5.36 10.24 -12.78
N TYR A 200 -5.15 9.59 -11.65
CA TYR A 200 -4.77 8.19 -11.56
C TYR A 200 -5.91 7.41 -10.92
N LYS A 201 -6.61 6.59 -11.71
CA LYS A 201 -7.86 5.96 -11.31
C LYS A 201 -8.86 7.03 -10.83
N ASP A 202 -9.23 7.03 -9.53
CA ASP A 202 -10.18 7.98 -8.92
C ASP A 202 -9.49 9.14 -8.18
N PHE A 203 -8.16 9.23 -8.24
CA PHE A 203 -7.38 10.25 -7.51
C PHE A 203 -6.76 11.26 -8.46
N VAL A 204 -6.93 12.53 -8.13
CA VAL A 204 -6.26 13.60 -8.87
C VAL A 204 -4.77 13.57 -8.53
N VAL A 205 -3.94 13.42 -9.57
CA VAL A 205 -2.48 13.50 -9.49
C VAL A 205 -2.06 14.96 -9.52
N ARG A 206 -2.55 15.70 -10.53
CA ARG A 206 -2.30 17.12 -10.73
C ARG A 206 -3.55 17.77 -11.31
N HIS A 207 -3.95 18.91 -10.76
CA HIS A 207 -5.07 19.70 -11.29
C HIS A 207 -4.68 20.34 -12.61
N SER A 208 -5.64 20.50 -13.52
CA SER A 208 -5.44 21.33 -14.73
C SER A 208 -5.30 22.78 -14.33
N MET A 209 -4.27 23.45 -14.80
CA MET A 209 -4.11 24.91 -14.65
C MET A 209 -4.89 25.61 -15.76
N VAL A 210 -5.92 26.37 -15.42
CA VAL A 210 -6.89 26.97 -16.34
C VAL A 210 -7.04 28.47 -16.08
#